data_bbd6ad00f7b93874637b447a3c315faa
#
_entry.id   bbd6ad00f7b93874637b447a3c315faa
#
_cell.length_a   1.000
_cell.length_b   1.000
_cell.length_c   1.000
_cell.angle_alpha   90.00
_cell.angle_beta   90.00
_cell.angle_gamma   90.00
#
_symmetry.space_group_name_H-M   'P 1'
#
loop_
_entity.id
_entity.type
_entity.pdbx_description
1 polymer ?
#
loop_
_entity_poly.entity_id
_entity_poly.type
_entity_poly.pdbx_seq_one_letter_code
_entity_poly.pdbx_strand_id
1 'polypeptide(L)'
;EKNGDSISYYTLPIGILVTQSHVITVCLRENPIIAEFIEGVVKGVQTELRTQFVLHLMLRVATRFLQFLKQIDKLSSSLEKQLRKSMKNKELIQLLDVQKSLVYFSTSLKADETTLEKLMRGRYIKLYEDDQDLLEDVLIEIKQAIEMSSIYLNILSGTMDAFASV
;
A
#
# COMPACT_ATOMS: atom_id res chain seq x y z
N GLU A 1 -3.21 7.52 10.78
CA GLU A 1 -3.88 8.30 11.83
C GLU A 1 -2.96 8.50 13.03
N LYS A 2 -2.98 9.70 13.60
CA LYS A 2 -2.32 9.99 14.87
C LYS A 2 -3.36 9.93 15.96
N ASN A 3 -3.23 8.98 16.85
CA ASN A 3 -4.10 8.87 18.03
C ASN A 3 -3.25 9.22 19.26
N GLY A 4 -3.30 10.49 19.68
CA GLY A 4 -2.39 10.99 20.69
C GLY A 4 -0.92 10.95 20.22
N ASP A 5 -0.06 10.26 20.94
CA ASP A 5 1.38 10.12 20.64
C ASP A 5 1.71 8.91 19.73
N SER A 6 0.73 8.12 19.29
CA SER A 6 0.98 6.95 18.44
C SER A 6 0.57 7.19 16.98
N ILE A 7 1.32 6.61 16.06
CA ILE A 7 1.03 6.62 14.63
C ILE A 7 0.65 5.20 14.22
N SER A 8 -0.54 5.06 13.65
CA SER A 8 -0.99 3.81 13.04
C SER A 8 -1.40 4.03 11.59
N TYR A 9 -1.19 3.02 10.77
CA TYR A 9 -1.59 2.99 9.36
C TYR A 9 -2.68 1.94 9.18
N TYR A 10 -3.65 2.26 8.36
CA TYR A 10 -4.70 1.34 7.95
C TYR A 10 -4.98 1.49 6.46
N THR A 11 -5.69 0.55 5.90
CA THR A 11 -6.03 0.55 4.47
C THR A 11 -7.53 0.75 4.27
N LEU A 12 -7.88 1.41 3.18
CA LEU A 12 -9.26 1.59 2.74
C LEU A 12 -9.40 1.11 1.30
N PRO A 13 -10.52 0.48 0.94
CA PRO A 13 -10.75 0.05 -0.43
C PRO A 13 -11.07 1.22 -1.34
N ILE A 14 -10.63 1.09 -2.60
CA ILE A 14 -11.09 1.91 -3.72
C ILE A 14 -11.92 1.01 -4.64
N GLY A 15 -13.18 1.35 -4.84
CA GLY A 15 -14.01 0.72 -5.85
C GLY A 15 -13.75 1.33 -7.22
N ILE A 16 -13.59 0.50 -8.25
CA ILE A 16 -13.39 0.94 -9.62
C ILE A 16 -14.43 0.25 -10.52
N LEU A 17 -15.29 1.04 -11.13
CA LEU A 17 -16.26 0.57 -12.10
C LEU A 17 -15.86 1.05 -13.50
N VAL A 18 -15.74 0.13 -14.43
CA VAL A 18 -15.42 0.42 -15.82
C VAL A 18 -16.65 0.14 -16.67
N THR A 19 -17.14 1.17 -17.33
CA THR A 19 -18.26 1.08 -18.27
C THR A 19 -17.77 1.31 -19.70
N GLN A 20 -18.67 1.29 -20.66
CA GLN A 20 -18.34 1.59 -22.06
C GLN A 20 -17.82 3.02 -22.28
N SER A 21 -18.21 3.97 -21.42
CA SER A 21 -17.89 5.38 -21.59
C SER A 21 -17.18 6.02 -20.39
N HIS A 22 -17.18 5.38 -19.23
CA HIS A 22 -16.68 5.98 -17.98
C HIS A 22 -15.84 5.00 -17.16
N VAL A 23 -14.91 5.55 -16.38
CA VAL A 23 -14.33 4.92 -15.21
C VAL A 23 -14.81 5.68 -13.98
N ILE A 24 -15.43 4.98 -13.05
CA ILE A 24 -16.00 5.54 -11.83
C ILE A 24 -15.23 5.00 -10.65
N THR A 25 -14.70 5.88 -9.81
CA THR A 25 -14.03 5.51 -8.56
C THR A 25 -14.93 5.82 -7.37
N VAL A 26 -14.97 4.90 -6.41
CA VAL A 26 -15.76 5.01 -5.18
C VAL A 26 -14.84 4.82 -3.99
N CYS A 27 -14.83 5.79 -3.08
CA CYS A 27 -14.03 5.79 -1.87
C CYS A 27 -14.90 6.08 -0.65
N LEU A 28 -14.59 5.47 0.49
CA LEU A 28 -15.31 5.69 1.76
C LEU A 28 -14.97 7.06 2.38
N ARG A 29 -13.83 7.62 2.05
CA ARG A 29 -13.33 8.92 2.51
C ARG A 29 -12.57 9.60 1.38
N GLU A 30 -12.25 10.87 1.54
CA GLU A 30 -11.31 11.56 0.66
C GLU A 30 -10.02 10.76 0.54
N ASN A 31 -9.60 10.56 -0.70
CA ASN A 31 -8.44 9.74 -1.02
C ASN A 31 -7.39 10.60 -1.72
N PRO A 32 -6.20 10.75 -1.12
CA PRO A 32 -5.13 11.56 -1.70
C PRO A 32 -4.71 11.10 -3.11
N ILE A 33 -4.79 9.80 -3.40
CA ILE A 33 -4.45 9.25 -4.72
C ILE A 33 -5.43 9.78 -5.77
N ILE A 34 -6.73 9.75 -5.48
CA ILE A 34 -7.75 10.27 -6.39
C ILE A 34 -7.57 11.78 -6.59
N ALA A 35 -7.27 12.52 -5.52
CA ALA A 35 -6.99 13.95 -5.60
C ALA A 35 -5.81 14.26 -6.55
N GLU A 36 -4.74 13.47 -6.50
CA GLU A 36 -3.58 13.62 -7.38
C GLU A 36 -3.94 13.47 -8.87
N PHE A 37 -4.89 12.60 -9.21
CA PHE A 37 -5.38 12.45 -10.58
C PHE A 37 -6.24 13.67 -10.99
N ILE A 38 -7.12 14.12 -10.11
CA ILE A 38 -7.96 15.31 -10.34
C ILE A 38 -7.12 16.56 -10.55
N GLU A 39 -6.08 16.74 -9.75
CA GLU A 39 -5.17 17.88 -9.80
C GLU A 39 -4.13 17.80 -10.93
N GLY A 40 -4.09 16.69 -11.68
CA GLY A 40 -3.15 16.48 -12.77
C GLY A 40 -1.69 16.31 -12.31
N VAL A 41 -1.48 15.89 -11.07
CA VAL A 41 -0.15 15.60 -10.53
C VAL A 41 0.46 14.37 -11.21
N VAL A 42 -0.38 13.37 -11.51
CA VAL A 42 0.04 12.16 -12.22
C VAL A 42 0.14 12.46 -13.71
N LYS A 43 1.34 12.38 -14.25
CA LYS A 43 1.62 12.71 -15.67
C LYS A 43 1.35 11.51 -16.59
N GLY A 44 1.09 11.82 -17.87
CA GLY A 44 0.93 10.80 -18.91
C GLY A 44 -0.40 10.03 -18.85
N VAL A 45 -1.36 10.50 -18.08
CA VAL A 45 -2.68 9.88 -17.94
C VAL A 45 -3.64 10.43 -18.99
N GLN A 46 -4.26 9.53 -19.73
CA GLN A 46 -5.32 9.83 -20.68
C GLN A 46 -6.59 9.09 -20.25
N THR A 47 -7.61 9.83 -19.87
CA THR A 47 -8.86 9.25 -19.33
C THR A 47 -9.69 8.50 -20.39
N GLU A 48 -9.47 8.80 -21.66
CA GLU A 48 -10.07 8.09 -22.80
C GLU A 48 -9.57 6.65 -22.89
N LEU A 49 -8.33 6.39 -22.51
CA LEU A 49 -7.73 5.06 -22.47
C LEU A 49 -8.04 4.39 -21.11
N ARG A 50 -9.27 3.92 -20.98
CA ARG A 50 -9.83 3.46 -19.70
C ARG A 50 -9.01 2.37 -19.02
N THR A 51 -8.57 1.36 -19.74
CA THR A 51 -7.72 0.29 -19.21
C THR A 51 -6.42 0.87 -18.68
N GLN A 52 -5.77 1.73 -19.45
CA GLN A 52 -4.53 2.39 -19.09
C GLN A 52 -4.72 3.29 -17.85
N PHE A 53 -5.85 4.01 -17.78
CA PHE A 53 -6.20 4.81 -16.63
C PHE A 53 -6.33 3.96 -15.34
N VAL A 54 -7.00 2.82 -15.40
CA VAL A 54 -7.12 1.88 -14.27
C VAL A 54 -5.74 1.37 -13.84
N LEU A 55 -4.88 1.01 -14.79
CA LEU A 55 -3.52 0.55 -14.49
C LEU A 55 -2.66 1.66 -13.86
N HIS A 56 -2.75 2.89 -14.33
CA HIS A 56 -2.10 4.04 -13.69
C HIS A 56 -2.57 4.25 -12.26
N LEU A 57 -3.87 4.08 -12.02
CA LEU A 57 -4.43 4.17 -10.67
C LEU A 57 -3.83 3.08 -9.76
N MET A 58 -3.78 1.85 -10.23
CA MET A 58 -3.19 0.73 -9.48
C MET A 58 -1.68 0.93 -9.24
N LEU A 59 -0.96 1.45 -10.24
CA LEU A 59 0.47 1.78 -10.09
C LEU A 59 0.67 2.84 -9.01
N ARG A 60 -0.18 3.86 -8.97
CA ARG A 60 -0.10 4.90 -7.95
C ARG A 60 -0.40 4.36 -6.56
N VAL A 61 -1.37 3.47 -6.43
CA VAL A 61 -1.65 2.75 -5.17
C VAL A 61 -0.42 1.98 -4.71
N ALA A 62 0.18 1.17 -5.57
CA ALA A 62 1.39 0.40 -5.25
C ALA A 62 2.56 1.29 -4.84
N THR A 63 2.80 2.38 -5.55
CA THR A 63 3.84 3.37 -5.23
C THR A 63 3.61 4.00 -3.85
N ARG A 64 2.37 4.30 -3.49
CA ARG A 64 2.02 4.84 -2.17
C ARG A 64 2.27 3.81 -1.06
N PHE A 65 1.92 2.55 -1.27
CA PHE A 65 2.28 1.49 -0.32
C PHE A 65 3.79 1.44 -0.07
N LEU A 66 4.61 1.49 -1.12
CA LEU A 66 6.07 1.51 -0.99
C LEU A 66 6.58 2.72 -0.20
N GLN A 67 6.01 3.89 -0.43
CA GLN A 67 6.36 5.10 0.32
C GLN A 67 6.04 4.96 1.82
N PHE A 68 4.84 4.47 2.14
CA PHE A 68 4.43 4.25 3.52
C PHE A 68 5.24 3.14 4.20
N LEU A 69 5.60 2.08 3.48
CA LEU A 69 6.48 1.02 4.00
C LEU A 69 7.84 1.58 4.41
N LYS A 70 8.42 2.48 3.62
CA LYS A 70 9.66 3.18 3.99
C LYS A 70 9.51 4.06 5.24
N GLN A 71 8.35 4.71 5.40
CA GLN A 71 8.05 5.48 6.60
C GLN A 71 7.90 4.58 7.83
N ILE A 72 7.22 3.45 7.69
CA ILE A 72 7.05 2.44 8.74
C ILE A 72 8.40 1.89 9.17
N ASP A 73 9.29 1.56 8.23
CA ASP A 73 10.64 1.08 8.54
C ASP A 73 11.45 2.10 9.37
N LYS A 74 11.42 3.37 8.98
CA LYS A 74 12.08 4.44 9.73
C LYS A 74 11.49 4.62 11.14
N LEU A 75 10.18 4.57 11.25
CA LEU A 75 9.48 4.67 12.54
C LEU A 75 9.83 3.48 13.44
N SER A 76 9.78 2.27 12.91
CA SER A 76 10.14 1.04 13.63
C SER A 76 11.57 1.09 14.15
N SER A 77 12.53 1.48 13.31
CA SER A 77 13.93 1.62 13.69
C SER A 77 14.16 2.67 14.79
N SER A 78 13.43 3.79 14.71
CA SER A 78 13.48 4.84 15.74
C SER A 78 12.95 4.36 17.09
N LEU A 79 11.80 3.69 17.06
CA LEU A 79 11.17 3.13 18.27
C LEU A 79 12.04 2.04 18.91
N GLU A 80 12.66 1.19 18.11
CA GLU A 80 13.58 0.17 18.59
C GLU A 80 14.78 0.80 19.34
N LYS A 81 15.38 1.85 18.77
CA LYS A 81 16.48 2.58 19.42
C LYS A 81 16.05 3.20 20.76
N GLN A 82 14.84 3.77 20.82
CA GLN A 82 14.30 4.34 22.05
C GLN A 82 14.03 3.25 23.09
N LEU A 83 13.47 2.12 22.67
CA LEU A 83 13.19 0.97 23.54
C LEU A 83 14.49 0.41 24.15
N ARG A 84 15.54 0.29 23.36
CA ARG A 84 16.87 -0.15 23.86
C ARG A 84 17.44 0.78 24.94
N LYS A 85 17.13 2.08 24.88
CA LYS A 85 17.62 3.06 25.84
C LYS A 85 16.80 3.12 27.13
N SER A 86 15.49 3.02 27.04
CA SER A 86 14.58 3.33 28.15
C SER A 86 13.76 2.15 28.66
N MET A 87 13.62 1.08 27.87
CA MET A 87 12.80 -0.10 28.20
C MET A 87 11.39 0.25 28.68
N LYS A 88 10.79 1.29 28.08
CA LYS A 88 9.44 1.76 28.46
C LYS A 88 8.37 1.02 27.66
N ASN A 89 7.27 0.72 28.33
CA ASN A 89 6.11 0.09 27.71
C ASN A 89 5.48 0.93 26.58
N LYS A 90 5.66 2.25 26.60
CA LYS A 90 5.12 3.15 25.56
C LYS A 90 5.67 2.80 24.17
N GLU A 91 6.98 2.64 24.06
CA GLU A 91 7.64 2.28 22.80
C GLU A 91 7.21 0.88 22.33
N LEU A 92 7.02 -0.05 23.25
CA LEU A 92 6.55 -1.39 22.94
C LEU A 92 5.12 -1.38 22.38
N ILE A 93 4.22 -0.57 22.97
CA ILE A 93 2.85 -0.39 22.46
C ILE A 93 2.86 0.22 21.06
N GLN A 94 3.71 1.22 20.83
CA GLN A 94 3.86 1.82 19.50
C GLN A 94 4.38 0.83 18.47
N LEU A 95 5.30 -0.08 18.83
CA LEU A 95 5.76 -1.17 17.95
C LEU A 95 4.64 -2.16 17.63
N LEU A 96 3.73 -2.43 18.58
CA LEU A 96 2.52 -3.23 18.30
C LEU A 96 1.61 -2.55 17.28
N ASP A 97 1.43 -1.24 17.33
CA ASP A 97 0.65 -0.49 16.35
C ASP A 97 1.30 -0.53 14.97
N VAL A 98 2.62 -0.46 14.90
CA VAL A 98 3.39 -0.65 13.66
C VAL A 98 3.20 -2.07 13.12
N GLN A 99 3.23 -3.08 13.97
CA GLN A 99 2.99 -4.46 13.58
C GLN A 99 1.60 -4.67 12.96
N LYS A 100 0.57 -4.11 13.60
CA LYS A 100 -0.79 -4.11 13.05
C LYS A 100 -0.86 -3.44 11.67
N SER A 101 -0.19 -2.29 11.52
CA SER A 101 -0.13 -1.57 10.25
C SER A 101 0.45 -2.43 9.13
N LEU A 102 1.53 -3.17 9.41
CA LEU A 102 2.16 -4.07 8.46
C LEU A 102 1.25 -5.26 8.09
N VAL A 103 0.49 -5.79 9.04
CA VAL A 103 -0.50 -6.84 8.78
C VAL A 103 -1.60 -6.34 7.84
N TYR A 104 -2.12 -5.14 8.07
CA TYR A 104 -3.12 -4.53 7.18
C TYR A 104 -2.56 -4.30 5.77
N PHE A 105 -1.34 -3.81 5.66
CA PHE A 105 -0.67 -3.62 4.37
C PHE A 105 -0.47 -4.94 3.64
N SER A 106 0.07 -5.94 4.31
CA SER A 106 0.29 -7.28 3.73
C SER A 106 -1.02 -7.88 3.20
N THR A 107 -2.10 -7.79 3.97
CA THR A 107 -3.42 -8.31 3.60
C THR A 107 -3.98 -7.57 2.38
N SER A 108 -3.93 -6.25 2.38
CA SER A 108 -4.44 -5.43 1.27
C SER A 108 -3.62 -5.61 0.00
N LEU A 109 -2.30 -5.66 0.10
CA LEU A 109 -1.41 -5.87 -1.05
C LEU A 109 -1.62 -7.23 -1.71
N LYS A 110 -1.84 -8.29 -0.93
CA LYS A 110 -2.17 -9.63 -1.46
C LYS A 110 -3.53 -9.65 -2.16
N ALA A 111 -4.49 -8.90 -1.65
CA ALA A 111 -5.79 -8.73 -2.31
C ALA A 111 -5.63 -7.96 -3.63
N ASP A 112 -4.81 -6.92 -3.67
CA ASP A 112 -4.50 -6.15 -4.88
C ASP A 112 -3.78 -7.02 -5.93
N GLU A 113 -2.82 -7.85 -5.50
CA GLU A 113 -2.14 -8.81 -6.39
C GLU A 113 -3.15 -9.78 -7.02
N THR A 114 -4.04 -10.35 -6.22
CA THR A 114 -5.11 -11.24 -6.70
C THR A 114 -6.02 -10.54 -7.70
N THR A 115 -6.37 -9.29 -7.44
CA THR A 115 -7.19 -8.47 -8.35
C THR A 115 -6.46 -8.24 -9.67
N LEU A 116 -5.18 -7.88 -9.61
CA LEU A 116 -4.34 -7.67 -10.79
C LEU A 116 -4.22 -8.94 -11.63
N GLU A 117 -4.00 -10.09 -11.01
CA GLU A 117 -3.94 -11.38 -11.71
C GLU A 117 -5.26 -11.73 -12.43
N LYS A 118 -6.40 -11.37 -11.84
CA LYS A 118 -7.71 -11.52 -12.50
C LYS A 118 -7.85 -10.58 -13.69
N LEU A 119 -7.36 -9.35 -13.60
CA LEU A 119 -7.33 -8.41 -14.71
C LEU A 119 -6.45 -8.91 -15.85
N MET A 120 -5.31 -9.53 -15.56
CA MET A 120 -4.40 -10.12 -16.54
C MET A 120 -5.05 -11.21 -17.39
N ARG A 121 -6.07 -11.88 -16.87
CA ARG A 121 -6.85 -12.89 -17.61
C ARG A 121 -7.80 -12.29 -18.65
N GLY A 122 -7.91 -10.97 -18.72
CA GLY A 122 -8.71 -10.22 -19.68
C GLY A 122 -10.23 -10.38 -19.57
N ARG A 123 -10.72 -10.93 -18.46
CA ARG A 123 -12.16 -11.20 -18.29
C ARG A 123 -12.97 -9.99 -17.82
N TYR A 124 -12.34 -9.05 -17.11
CA TYR A 124 -13.00 -7.91 -16.47
C TYR A 124 -12.82 -6.61 -17.22
N ILE A 125 -11.64 -6.39 -17.80
CA ILE A 125 -11.32 -5.27 -18.67
C ILE A 125 -10.57 -5.78 -19.90
N LYS A 126 -10.74 -5.10 -21.02
CA LYS A 126 -10.01 -5.41 -22.25
C LYS A 126 -8.59 -4.89 -22.12
N LEU A 127 -7.62 -5.78 -22.23
CA LEU A 127 -6.21 -5.44 -22.31
C LEU A 127 -5.78 -5.27 -23.76
N TYR A 128 -5.00 -4.25 -24.03
CA TYR A 128 -4.40 -3.96 -25.32
C TYR A 128 -2.89 -4.25 -25.26
N GLU A 129 -2.25 -4.39 -26.40
CA GLU A 129 -0.82 -4.67 -26.48
C GLU A 129 0.01 -3.60 -25.76
N ASP A 130 -0.35 -2.33 -25.93
CA ASP A 130 0.31 -1.19 -25.30
C ASP A 130 0.15 -1.13 -23.76
N ASP A 131 -0.76 -1.92 -23.20
CA ASP A 131 -0.98 -1.97 -21.75
C ASP A 131 -0.04 -2.94 -21.03
N GLN A 132 0.65 -3.82 -21.75
CA GLN A 132 1.44 -4.90 -21.16
C GLN A 132 2.58 -4.39 -20.28
N ASP A 133 3.34 -3.41 -20.75
CA ASP A 133 4.46 -2.84 -20.00
C ASP A 133 3.99 -2.19 -18.70
N LEU A 134 2.88 -1.44 -18.78
CA LEU A 134 2.30 -0.79 -17.62
C LEU A 134 1.76 -1.82 -16.61
N LEU A 135 1.13 -2.89 -17.10
CA LEU A 135 0.64 -3.99 -16.28
C LEU A 135 1.79 -4.70 -15.55
N GLU A 136 2.90 -4.95 -16.24
CA GLU A 136 4.11 -5.52 -15.65
C GLU A 136 4.70 -4.60 -14.58
N ASP A 137 4.77 -3.30 -14.82
CA ASP A 137 5.23 -2.31 -13.85
C ASP A 137 4.38 -2.35 -12.56
N VAL A 138 3.07 -2.39 -12.69
CA VAL A 138 2.16 -2.51 -11.54
C VAL A 138 2.43 -3.79 -10.75
N LEU A 139 2.58 -4.92 -11.45
CA LEU A 139 2.83 -6.21 -10.84
C LEU A 139 4.16 -6.24 -10.09
N ILE A 140 5.22 -5.69 -10.67
CA ILE A 140 6.54 -5.58 -10.04
C ILE A 140 6.46 -4.77 -8.75
N GLU A 141 5.83 -3.61 -8.78
CA GLU A 141 5.69 -2.73 -7.62
C GLU A 141 4.84 -3.37 -6.50
N ILE A 142 3.75 -4.04 -6.84
CA ILE A 142 2.91 -4.77 -5.86
C ILE A 142 3.69 -5.91 -5.22
N LYS A 143 4.40 -6.72 -5.99
CA LYS A 143 5.21 -7.83 -5.47
C LYS A 143 6.33 -7.33 -4.57
N GLN A 144 7.00 -6.24 -4.96
CA GLN A 144 8.01 -5.61 -4.12
C GLN A 144 7.43 -5.14 -2.79
N ALA A 145 6.27 -4.51 -2.81
CA ALA A 145 5.60 -4.05 -1.59
C ALA A 145 5.18 -5.20 -0.68
N ILE A 146 4.69 -6.30 -1.23
CA ILE A 146 4.36 -7.52 -0.47
C ILE A 146 5.60 -8.07 0.22
N GLU A 147 6.70 -8.19 -0.50
CA GLU A 147 7.95 -8.72 0.05
C GLU A 147 8.52 -7.81 1.14
N MET A 148 8.57 -6.51 0.93
CA MET A 148 9.01 -5.53 1.94
C MET A 148 8.14 -5.59 3.20
N SER A 149 6.81 -5.65 3.04
CA SER A 149 5.88 -5.77 4.15
C SER A 149 6.14 -7.04 4.98
N SER A 150 6.38 -8.16 4.32
CA SER A 150 6.71 -9.44 4.97
C SER A 150 8.05 -9.39 5.70
N ILE A 151 9.08 -8.82 5.09
CA ILE A 151 10.42 -8.69 5.69
C ILE A 151 10.34 -7.79 6.93
N TYR A 152 9.71 -6.64 6.84
CA TYR A 152 9.59 -5.72 7.97
C TYR A 152 8.77 -6.32 9.12
N LEU A 153 7.71 -7.06 8.80
CA LEU A 153 6.92 -7.75 9.81
C LEU A 153 7.73 -8.82 10.55
N ASN A 154 8.54 -9.60 9.82
CA ASN A 154 9.40 -10.63 10.42
C ASN A 154 10.47 -10.01 11.31
N ILE A 155 11.13 -8.95 10.85
CA ILE A 155 12.15 -8.23 11.64
C ILE A 155 11.53 -7.67 12.92
N LEU A 156 10.38 -7.03 12.81
CA LEU A 156 9.69 -6.43 13.95
C LEU A 156 9.24 -7.48 14.97
N SER A 157 8.67 -8.60 14.50
CA SER A 157 8.28 -9.71 15.37
C SER A 157 9.48 -10.27 16.14
N GLY A 158 10.61 -10.49 15.47
CA GLY A 158 11.84 -10.93 16.12
C GLY A 158 12.37 -9.91 17.15
N THR A 159 12.30 -8.64 16.85
CA THR A 159 12.67 -7.57 17.79
C THR A 159 11.77 -7.59 19.02
N MET A 160 10.46 -7.70 18.85
CA MET A 160 9.50 -7.75 19.96
C MET A 160 9.70 -8.99 20.83
N ASP A 161 9.95 -10.15 20.24
CA ASP A 161 10.22 -11.39 20.96
C ASP A 161 11.51 -11.26 21.79
N ALA A 162 12.53 -10.63 21.25
CA ALA A 162 13.78 -10.37 21.95
C ALA A 162 13.57 -9.45 23.18
N PHE A 163 12.74 -8.43 23.06
CA PHE A 163 12.42 -7.55 24.20
C PHE A 163 11.49 -8.21 25.22
N ALA A 164 10.57 -9.07 24.79
CA ALA A 164 9.68 -9.79 25.69
C ALA A 164 10.40 -10.81 26.58
N SER A 165 11.58 -11.30 26.14
CA SER A 165 12.40 -12.26 26.90
C SER A 165 13.36 -11.61 27.91
N VAL A 166 13.42 -10.30 27.94
CA VAL A 166 14.19 -9.51 28.91
C VAL A 166 13.32 -9.06 30.06
#